data_fba2f7e957880d80ee1f84548daa01e1
#
_entry.id   fba2f7e957880d80ee1f84548daa01e1
#
_cell.length_a   1.000
_cell.length_b   1.000
_cell.length_c   1.000
_cell.angle_alpha   90.00
_cell.angle_beta   90.00
_cell.angle_gamma   90.00
#
_symmetry.space_group_name_H-M   'P 1'
#
loop_
_entity.id
_entity.type
_entity.pdbx_description
1 polymer ?
#
loop_
_entity_poly.entity_id
_entity_poly.type
_entity_poly.pdbx_seq_one_letter_code
_entity_poly.pdbx_strand_id
1 'polypeptide(L)'
;MNGVDDPIPPTIGWHDGVVRMVDQRRLPGELVLLDAATLAEVCEAIRTLAVRGAPALGVAGALGVALAWARGEDLDDAAARLVATRPTAVNLAWGVARARAAADPLAEALAIAAEDVARNRRLGAHGAALVPAGGRVLTHCNAGGLACAGFGTALGIIRSADVSHVWVDETRPLLQGARITAWELQRLGIPMTLIPDVRAGSLLAEGQVDVVVVGADRVAANGDVANKVGTYPLAVLAAHHGVPFVVAAPTSTVDLACPTGADIPIERRASSEVVELAGRRLAPAGVEAENLAFDVTPAALVTAVVTEEGVARAPYPEALARLCRRAAEGP
;
A
#
# COMPACT_ATOMS: atom_id res chain seq x y z
N MET A 1 23.14 5.91 4.81
CA MET A 1 23.10 5.10 6.05
C MET A 1 22.22 3.91 5.74
N ASN A 2 22.85 2.76 5.57
CA ASN A 2 22.20 1.54 5.12
C ASN A 2 21.49 0.87 6.31
N GLY A 3 20.29 0.38 6.04
CA GLY A 3 19.27 -0.25 6.85
C GLY A 3 19.65 -1.41 7.80
N VAL A 4 20.70 -1.28 8.59
CA VAL A 4 21.08 -2.29 9.59
C VAL A 4 20.21 -2.17 10.86
N ASP A 5 19.48 -1.06 11.03
CA ASP A 5 18.70 -0.76 12.25
C ASP A 5 17.18 -0.57 12.03
N ASP A 6 16.62 -0.93 10.87
CA ASP A 6 15.16 -0.88 10.72
C ASP A 6 14.55 -2.14 11.37
N PRO A 7 13.70 -2.00 12.41
CA PRO A 7 13.09 -3.15 13.09
C PRO A 7 12.07 -3.90 12.20
N ILE A 8 11.71 -3.32 11.05
CA ILE A 8 10.89 -3.98 10.03
C ILE A 8 11.83 -4.59 8.99
N PRO A 9 11.79 -5.91 8.77
CA PRO A 9 12.62 -6.54 7.75
C PRO A 9 12.25 -6.06 6.34
N PRO A 10 13.18 -6.13 5.36
CA PRO A 10 12.84 -5.91 3.96
C PRO A 10 11.67 -6.80 3.54
N THR A 11 10.67 -6.21 2.90
CA THR A 11 9.44 -6.91 2.51
C THR A 11 9.71 -7.98 1.48
N ILE A 12 10.56 -7.65 0.51
CA ILE A 12 10.90 -8.50 -0.63
C ILE A 12 12.26 -8.10 -1.19
N GLY A 13 13.03 -9.05 -1.71
CA GLY A 13 14.32 -8.79 -2.32
C GLY A 13 14.86 -10.02 -3.06
N TRP A 14 16.02 -9.83 -3.69
CA TRP A 14 16.78 -10.91 -4.33
C TRP A 14 17.79 -11.52 -3.35
N HIS A 15 17.84 -12.82 -3.25
CA HIS A 15 18.75 -13.52 -2.36
C HIS A 15 19.19 -14.86 -2.98
N ASP A 16 20.48 -14.99 -3.26
CA ASP A 16 21.10 -16.24 -3.79
C ASP A 16 20.33 -16.90 -4.94
N GLY A 17 19.85 -16.10 -5.90
CA GLY A 17 19.16 -16.61 -7.09
C GLY A 17 17.67 -16.90 -6.89
N VAL A 18 17.08 -16.48 -5.77
CA VAL A 18 15.63 -16.58 -5.50
C VAL A 18 15.04 -15.21 -5.10
N VAL A 19 13.73 -15.09 -5.22
CA VAL A 19 13.00 -13.96 -4.68
C VAL A 19 12.57 -14.30 -3.26
N ARG A 20 13.17 -13.63 -2.27
CA ARG A 20 12.84 -13.78 -0.86
C ARG A 20 11.87 -12.71 -0.42
N MET A 21 10.82 -13.08 0.31
CA MET A 21 9.82 -12.16 0.83
C MET A 21 9.30 -12.55 2.21
N VAL A 22 8.77 -11.59 2.95
CA VAL A 22 8.01 -11.86 4.17
C VAL A 22 6.66 -12.47 3.79
N ASP A 23 6.36 -13.68 4.27
CA ASP A 23 5.02 -14.27 4.12
C ASP A 23 4.02 -13.57 5.06
N GLN A 24 3.35 -12.55 4.55
CA GLN A 24 2.42 -11.73 5.33
C GLN A 24 1.14 -12.48 5.75
N ARG A 25 0.89 -13.67 5.20
CA ARG A 25 -0.22 -14.55 5.62
C ARG A 25 0.00 -15.12 7.02
N ARG A 26 1.26 -15.24 7.42
CA ARG A 26 1.67 -15.80 8.71
C ARG A 26 1.66 -14.76 9.85
N LEU A 27 1.69 -13.47 9.50
CA LEU A 27 1.63 -12.38 10.48
C LEU A 27 0.23 -12.27 11.11
N PRO A 28 0.13 -11.86 12.38
CA PRO A 28 1.20 -11.47 13.29
C PRO A 28 1.85 -12.65 14.03
N GLY A 29 1.35 -13.88 13.88
CA GLY A 29 1.74 -15.04 14.68
C GLY A 29 3.20 -15.44 14.50
N GLU A 30 3.69 -15.42 13.26
CA GLU A 30 5.04 -15.83 12.91
C GLU A 30 5.62 -14.91 11.83
N LEU A 31 6.88 -14.53 11.99
CA LEU A 31 7.64 -13.89 10.92
C LEU A 31 8.35 -14.98 10.12
N VAL A 32 7.80 -15.31 8.96
CA VAL A 32 8.32 -16.34 8.05
C VAL A 32 8.84 -15.68 6.78
N LEU A 33 10.03 -16.07 6.35
CA LEU A 33 10.57 -15.71 5.03
C LEU A 33 10.25 -16.83 4.04
N LEU A 34 9.67 -16.45 2.91
CA LEU A 34 9.33 -17.31 1.78
C LEU A 34 10.34 -17.09 0.66
N ASP A 35 11.01 -18.16 0.22
CA ASP A 35 11.91 -18.15 -0.92
C ASP A 35 11.18 -18.72 -2.14
N ALA A 36 10.96 -17.87 -3.14
CA ALA A 36 10.37 -18.24 -4.43
C ALA A 36 11.51 -18.46 -5.45
N ALA A 37 11.72 -19.71 -5.85
CA ALA A 37 12.75 -20.12 -6.77
C ALA A 37 12.29 -20.16 -8.23
N THR A 38 10.98 -20.06 -8.47
CA THR A 38 10.35 -20.11 -9.79
C THR A 38 9.37 -18.95 -9.98
N LEU A 39 9.13 -18.56 -11.24
CA LEU A 39 8.12 -17.58 -11.59
C LEU A 39 6.71 -17.98 -11.10
N ALA A 40 6.38 -19.27 -11.14
CA ALA A 40 5.11 -19.79 -10.66
C ALA A 40 4.91 -19.52 -9.16
N GLU A 41 5.95 -19.69 -8.35
CA GLU A 41 5.92 -19.40 -6.92
C GLU A 41 5.78 -17.90 -6.63
N VAL A 42 6.42 -17.01 -7.40
CA VAL A 42 6.21 -15.56 -7.30
C VAL A 42 4.75 -15.21 -7.65
N CYS A 43 4.22 -15.74 -8.74
CA CYS A 43 2.82 -15.53 -9.12
C CYS A 43 1.87 -16.02 -8.03
N GLU A 44 2.12 -17.16 -7.42
CA GLU A 44 1.30 -17.71 -6.34
C GLU A 44 1.39 -16.85 -5.07
N ALA A 45 2.57 -16.35 -4.71
CA ALA A 45 2.76 -15.45 -3.58
C ALA A 45 1.95 -14.15 -3.75
N ILE A 46 1.87 -13.61 -4.96
CA ILE A 46 1.05 -12.43 -5.28
C ILE A 46 -0.46 -12.76 -5.19
N ARG A 47 -0.91 -13.86 -5.78
CA ARG A 47 -2.35 -14.25 -5.75
C ARG A 47 -2.85 -14.50 -4.35
N THR A 48 -2.05 -15.19 -3.53
CA THR A 48 -2.41 -15.59 -2.16
C THR A 48 -2.11 -14.52 -1.11
N LEU A 49 -1.66 -13.34 -1.54
CA LEU A 49 -1.31 -12.21 -0.67
C LEU A 49 -0.18 -12.50 0.33
N ALA A 50 0.73 -13.43 0.01
CA ALA A 50 1.98 -13.58 0.75
C ALA A 50 2.80 -12.28 0.64
N VAL A 51 2.76 -11.63 -0.53
CA VAL A 51 3.18 -10.24 -0.75
C VAL A 51 1.99 -9.43 -1.26
N ARG A 52 1.79 -8.20 -0.74
CA ARG A 52 0.68 -7.32 -1.07
C ARG A 52 1.04 -5.85 -0.79
N GLY A 53 0.21 -4.91 -1.27
CA GLY A 53 0.48 -3.47 -1.22
C GLY A 53 0.95 -2.97 -2.60
N ALA A 54 0.45 -1.80 -3.02
CA ALA A 54 0.68 -1.33 -4.38
C ALA A 54 2.18 -1.22 -4.73
N PRO A 55 3.05 -0.54 -3.94
CA PRO A 55 4.48 -0.47 -4.24
C PRO A 55 5.18 -1.82 -4.17
N ALA A 56 4.87 -2.66 -3.15
CA ALA A 56 5.48 -3.99 -3.01
C ALA A 56 5.16 -4.90 -4.20
N LEU A 57 3.97 -4.79 -4.79
CA LEU A 57 3.62 -5.53 -6.00
C LEU A 57 4.44 -5.08 -7.21
N GLY A 58 4.78 -3.80 -7.32
CA GLY A 58 5.68 -3.31 -8.34
C GLY A 58 7.07 -3.95 -8.26
N VAL A 59 7.63 -4.00 -7.05
CA VAL A 59 8.91 -4.66 -6.79
C VAL A 59 8.82 -6.18 -7.02
N ALA A 60 7.72 -6.82 -6.58
CA ALA A 60 7.50 -8.26 -6.80
C ALA A 60 7.41 -8.61 -8.29
N GLY A 61 6.72 -7.77 -9.07
CA GLY A 61 6.65 -7.91 -10.52
C GLY A 61 8.01 -7.80 -11.19
N ALA A 62 8.79 -6.78 -10.83
CA ALA A 62 10.14 -6.58 -11.36
C ALA A 62 11.08 -7.75 -11.01
N LEU A 63 11.08 -8.19 -9.74
CA LEU A 63 11.87 -9.35 -9.31
C LEU A 63 11.41 -10.65 -9.97
N GLY A 64 10.10 -10.80 -10.24
CA GLY A 64 9.56 -11.94 -11.00
C GLY A 64 10.08 -11.99 -12.43
N VAL A 65 10.17 -10.84 -13.12
CA VAL A 65 10.80 -10.72 -14.45
C VAL A 65 12.30 -11.04 -14.36
N ALA A 66 13.01 -10.52 -13.36
CA ALA A 66 14.41 -10.79 -13.12
C ALA A 66 14.67 -12.30 -12.89
N LEU A 67 13.78 -12.98 -12.18
CA LEU A 67 13.86 -14.42 -11.93
C LEU A 67 13.67 -15.22 -13.22
N ALA A 68 12.67 -14.86 -14.03
CA ALA A 68 12.45 -15.48 -15.35
C ALA A 68 13.66 -15.27 -16.27
N TRP A 69 14.22 -14.07 -16.32
CA TRP A 69 15.43 -13.76 -17.07
C TRP A 69 16.62 -14.61 -16.63
N ALA A 70 16.87 -14.70 -15.32
CA ALA A 70 17.98 -15.52 -14.78
C ALA A 70 17.80 -17.02 -15.03
N ARG A 71 16.59 -17.49 -15.31
CA ARG A 71 16.26 -18.87 -15.67
C ARG A 71 16.20 -19.12 -17.19
N GLY A 72 16.39 -18.07 -18.02
CA GLY A 72 16.30 -18.17 -19.47
C GLY A 72 14.88 -18.39 -20.00
N GLU A 73 13.86 -17.99 -19.22
CA GLU A 73 12.45 -18.06 -19.62
C GLU A 73 12.09 -16.92 -20.59
N ASP A 74 11.02 -17.09 -21.36
CA ASP A 74 10.47 -16.05 -22.23
C ASP A 74 9.90 -14.90 -21.38
N LEU A 75 10.41 -13.68 -21.58
CA LEU A 75 10.03 -12.53 -20.75
C LEU A 75 8.65 -11.98 -21.10
N ASP A 76 8.13 -12.23 -22.29
CA ASP A 76 6.79 -11.79 -22.68
C ASP A 76 5.73 -12.70 -22.01
N ASP A 77 5.97 -14.01 -22.01
CA ASP A 77 5.14 -14.96 -21.25
C ASP A 77 5.21 -14.67 -19.73
N ALA A 78 6.41 -14.47 -19.21
CA ALA A 78 6.60 -14.13 -17.79
C ALA A 78 5.84 -12.88 -17.39
N ALA A 79 5.96 -11.81 -18.18
CA ALA A 79 5.25 -10.56 -17.96
C ALA A 79 3.72 -10.74 -17.98
N ALA A 80 3.21 -11.46 -18.96
CA ALA A 80 1.77 -11.75 -19.07
C ALA A 80 1.25 -12.52 -17.85
N ARG A 81 1.98 -13.56 -17.40
CA ARG A 81 1.63 -14.37 -16.22
C ARG A 81 1.65 -13.55 -14.93
N LEU A 82 2.65 -12.68 -14.73
CA LEU A 82 2.74 -11.79 -13.56
C LEU A 82 1.57 -10.83 -13.51
N VAL A 83 1.32 -10.09 -14.59
CA VAL A 83 0.22 -9.10 -14.65
C VAL A 83 -1.14 -9.77 -14.45
N ALA A 84 -1.35 -10.97 -15.01
CA ALA A 84 -2.59 -11.73 -14.84
C ALA A 84 -2.87 -12.15 -13.39
N THR A 85 -1.88 -12.10 -12.48
CA THR A 85 -2.11 -12.39 -11.04
C THR A 85 -3.01 -11.36 -10.37
N ARG A 86 -2.85 -10.07 -10.72
CA ARG A 86 -3.63 -8.94 -10.19
C ARG A 86 -3.82 -7.87 -11.29
N PRO A 87 -4.74 -8.07 -12.24
CA PRO A 87 -4.89 -7.19 -13.42
C PRO A 87 -5.21 -5.73 -13.10
N THR A 88 -5.78 -5.46 -11.92
CA THR A 88 -6.13 -4.11 -11.47
C THR A 88 -4.99 -3.37 -10.77
N ALA A 89 -3.88 -4.06 -10.47
CA ALA A 89 -2.75 -3.49 -9.74
C ALA A 89 -1.79 -2.75 -10.69
N VAL A 90 -1.93 -1.43 -10.78
CA VAL A 90 -1.12 -0.57 -11.68
C VAL A 90 0.37 -0.71 -11.43
N ASN A 91 0.77 -0.69 -10.15
CA ASN A 91 2.18 -0.80 -9.79
C ASN A 91 2.80 -2.14 -10.22
N LEU A 92 2.03 -3.24 -10.19
CA LEU A 92 2.51 -4.54 -10.68
C LEU A 92 2.86 -4.46 -12.16
N ALA A 93 1.92 -3.97 -12.99
CA ALA A 93 2.13 -3.81 -14.41
C ALA A 93 3.29 -2.86 -14.73
N TRP A 94 3.41 -1.76 -13.97
CA TRP A 94 4.51 -0.80 -14.08
C TRP A 94 5.87 -1.45 -13.80
N GLY A 95 6.02 -2.17 -12.67
CA GLY A 95 7.28 -2.82 -12.30
C GLY A 95 7.69 -3.90 -13.29
N VAL A 96 6.72 -4.73 -13.74
CA VAL A 96 6.93 -5.74 -14.79
C VAL A 96 7.41 -5.09 -16.10
N ALA A 97 6.73 -4.03 -16.58
CA ALA A 97 7.09 -3.37 -17.83
C ALA A 97 8.49 -2.74 -17.77
N ARG A 98 8.82 -2.10 -16.64
CA ARG A 98 10.10 -1.45 -16.44
C ARG A 98 11.27 -2.45 -16.43
N ALA A 99 11.14 -3.55 -15.66
CA ALA A 99 12.17 -4.58 -15.61
C ALA A 99 12.33 -5.32 -16.94
N ARG A 100 11.20 -5.62 -17.63
CA ARG A 100 11.20 -6.29 -18.93
C ARG A 100 11.93 -5.47 -20.02
N ALA A 101 11.84 -4.14 -19.98
CA ALA A 101 12.48 -3.26 -20.95
C ALA A 101 13.97 -3.06 -20.70
N ALA A 102 14.51 -3.46 -19.56
CA ALA A 102 15.89 -3.25 -19.19
C ALA A 102 16.82 -4.27 -19.84
N ALA A 103 18.06 -3.86 -20.13
CA ALA A 103 19.11 -4.77 -20.61
C ALA A 103 19.54 -5.78 -19.53
N ASP A 104 19.46 -5.39 -18.27
CA ASP A 104 19.69 -6.25 -17.10
C ASP A 104 18.47 -6.13 -16.18
N PRO A 105 17.48 -7.06 -16.30
CA PRO A 105 16.28 -7.05 -15.49
C PRO A 105 16.53 -7.17 -13.97
N LEU A 106 17.62 -7.83 -13.57
CA LEU A 106 17.95 -7.96 -12.15
C LEU A 106 18.48 -6.65 -11.57
N ALA A 107 19.42 -6.02 -12.27
CA ALA A 107 19.92 -4.71 -11.86
C ALA A 107 18.78 -3.69 -11.75
N GLU A 108 17.84 -3.70 -12.72
CA GLU A 108 16.67 -2.84 -12.73
C GLU A 108 15.69 -3.14 -11.58
N ALA A 109 15.41 -4.41 -11.30
CA ALA A 109 14.53 -4.80 -10.18
C ALA A 109 15.10 -4.35 -8.82
N LEU A 110 16.43 -4.47 -8.64
CA LEU A 110 17.12 -3.98 -7.45
C LEU A 110 17.06 -2.46 -7.35
N ALA A 111 17.21 -1.75 -8.47
CA ALA A 111 17.08 -0.30 -8.53
C ALA A 111 15.66 0.14 -8.16
N ILE A 112 14.61 -0.52 -8.70
CA ILE A 112 13.21 -0.27 -8.34
C ILE A 112 12.98 -0.42 -6.83
N ALA A 113 13.52 -1.47 -6.23
CA ALA A 113 13.38 -1.69 -4.78
C ALA A 113 14.07 -0.59 -3.95
N ALA A 114 15.29 -0.20 -4.34
CA ALA A 114 16.04 0.86 -3.66
C ALA A 114 15.37 2.23 -3.82
N GLU A 115 14.89 2.54 -5.02
CA GLU A 115 14.14 3.76 -5.32
C GLU A 115 12.85 3.85 -4.51
N ASP A 116 12.11 2.74 -4.37
CA ASP A 116 10.87 2.70 -3.58
C ASP A 116 11.13 3.11 -2.13
N VAL A 117 12.15 2.57 -1.49
CA VAL A 117 12.53 2.95 -0.12
C VAL A 117 12.92 4.43 -0.03
N ALA A 118 13.71 4.91 -1.00
CA ALA A 118 14.14 6.31 -1.03
C ALA A 118 12.95 7.27 -1.24
N ARG A 119 12.03 6.93 -2.14
CA ARG A 119 10.79 7.67 -2.39
C ARG A 119 9.90 7.71 -1.15
N ASN A 120 9.71 6.58 -0.48
CA ASN A 120 8.89 6.49 0.73
C ASN A 120 9.47 7.34 1.88
N ARG A 121 10.80 7.44 1.99
CA ARG A 121 11.44 8.35 2.97
C ARG A 121 11.17 9.82 2.65
N ARG A 122 11.28 10.24 1.37
CA ARG A 122 10.94 11.62 0.96
C ARG A 122 9.46 11.92 1.17
N LEU A 123 8.58 10.99 0.77
CA LEU A 123 7.14 11.10 1.00
C LEU A 123 6.83 11.25 2.48
N GLY A 124 7.43 10.43 3.34
CA GLY A 124 7.30 10.54 4.79
C GLY A 124 7.69 11.91 5.32
N ALA A 125 8.82 12.44 4.86
CA ALA A 125 9.29 13.78 5.26
C ALA A 125 8.33 14.89 4.82
N HIS A 126 7.79 14.82 3.58
CA HIS A 126 6.80 15.79 3.10
C HIS A 126 5.48 15.72 3.88
N GLY A 127 5.03 14.50 4.19
CA GLY A 127 3.77 14.28 4.91
C GLY A 127 3.83 14.60 6.39
N ALA A 128 5.00 14.47 7.02
CA ALA A 128 5.19 14.76 8.44
C ALA A 128 4.75 16.18 8.82
N ALA A 129 4.95 17.15 7.93
CA ALA A 129 4.53 18.54 8.13
C ALA A 129 3.00 18.74 8.17
N LEU A 130 2.21 17.73 7.79
CA LEU A 130 0.74 17.76 7.82
C LEU A 130 0.17 17.15 9.12
N VAL A 131 1.02 16.52 9.92
CA VAL A 131 0.66 15.96 11.23
C VAL A 131 0.98 17.01 12.29
N PRO A 132 0.03 17.45 13.13
CA PRO A 132 0.34 18.33 14.24
C PRO A 132 1.39 17.74 15.19
N ALA A 133 2.22 18.55 15.80
CA ALA A 133 3.18 18.08 16.81
C ALA A 133 2.44 17.41 17.98
N GLY A 134 2.86 16.23 18.38
CA GLY A 134 2.16 15.39 19.35
C GLY A 134 0.80 14.91 18.86
N GLY A 135 0.54 14.91 17.56
CA GLY A 135 -0.76 14.60 16.97
C GLY A 135 -1.19 13.15 17.16
N ARG A 136 -2.51 12.95 17.25
CA ARG A 136 -3.17 11.63 17.27
C ARG A 136 -3.65 11.29 15.88
N VAL A 137 -3.07 10.26 15.30
CA VAL A 137 -3.32 9.85 13.91
C VAL A 137 -4.28 8.66 13.89
N LEU A 138 -5.26 8.68 12.99
CA LEU A 138 -6.04 7.49 12.63
C LEU A 138 -5.56 6.96 11.29
N THR A 139 -5.38 5.64 11.19
CA THR A 139 -4.98 4.99 9.93
C THR A 139 -5.83 3.74 9.65
N HIS A 140 -5.98 3.42 8.37
CA HIS A 140 -6.78 2.30 7.88
C HIS A 140 -5.96 1.41 6.95
N CYS A 141 -6.17 0.10 6.99
CA CYS A 141 -5.42 -0.91 6.26
C CYS A 141 -3.94 -0.97 6.68
N ASN A 142 -3.07 -1.33 5.74
CA ASN A 142 -1.64 -1.29 5.95
C ASN A 142 -0.96 -0.66 4.73
N ALA A 143 -0.35 0.49 4.96
CA ALA A 143 0.51 1.20 4.03
C ALA A 143 1.87 1.49 4.69
N GLY A 144 2.40 0.47 5.38
CA GLY A 144 3.71 0.45 6.02
C GLY A 144 4.81 -0.12 5.15
N GLY A 145 5.95 -0.44 5.78
CA GLY A 145 7.10 -1.04 5.12
C GLY A 145 6.73 -2.33 4.38
N LEU A 146 5.87 -3.16 4.98
CA LEU A 146 5.39 -4.41 4.39
C LEU A 146 4.42 -4.24 3.21
N ALA A 147 3.95 -3.03 2.92
CA ALA A 147 3.19 -2.70 1.71
C ALA A 147 4.06 -2.15 0.57
N CYS A 148 5.35 -1.95 0.84
CA CYS A 148 6.36 -1.35 -0.02
C CYS A 148 7.60 -2.26 -0.07
N ALA A 149 8.70 -1.82 -0.66
CA ALA A 149 10.00 -2.48 -0.45
C ALA A 149 10.53 -2.25 0.98
N GLY A 150 10.11 -1.14 1.59
CA GLY A 150 10.47 -0.76 2.97
C GLY A 150 9.97 0.64 3.32
N PHE A 151 10.12 1.04 4.59
CA PHE A 151 9.74 2.32 5.18
C PHE A 151 8.22 2.57 5.23
N GLY A 152 7.50 2.37 4.14
CA GLY A 152 6.07 2.60 4.04
C GLY A 152 5.68 4.00 3.58
N THR A 153 4.42 4.15 3.13
CA THR A 153 3.83 5.43 2.71
C THR A 153 3.09 6.11 3.85
N ALA A 154 1.88 5.68 4.22
CA ALA A 154 1.16 6.25 5.35
C ALA A 154 1.91 6.05 6.69
N LEU A 155 2.40 4.83 6.95
CA LEU A 155 3.25 4.61 8.13
C LEU A 155 4.61 5.32 7.99
N GLY A 156 5.08 5.59 6.78
CA GLY A 156 6.24 6.44 6.52
C GLY A 156 6.04 7.87 7.01
N ILE A 157 4.86 8.45 6.79
CA ILE A 157 4.47 9.76 7.35
C ILE A 157 4.44 9.68 8.89
N ILE A 158 3.77 8.66 9.44
CA ILE A 158 3.65 8.47 10.90
C ILE A 158 5.04 8.30 11.55
N ARG A 159 5.95 7.55 10.92
CA ARG A 159 7.34 7.38 11.40
C ARG A 159 8.18 8.67 11.35
N SER A 160 7.84 9.55 10.43
CA SER A 160 8.58 10.80 10.20
C SER A 160 8.04 11.98 11.00
N ALA A 161 6.82 11.85 11.53
CA ALA A 161 6.14 12.90 12.29
C ALA A 161 6.33 12.69 13.81
N ASP A 162 6.13 13.77 14.56
CA ASP A 162 6.00 13.72 16.02
C ASP A 162 4.55 13.34 16.38
N VAL A 163 4.31 12.03 16.59
CA VAL A 163 2.99 11.49 16.92
C VAL A 163 2.93 11.04 18.37
N SER A 164 1.87 11.42 19.09
CA SER A 164 1.65 10.94 20.44
C SER A 164 0.92 9.60 20.49
N HIS A 165 0.07 9.33 19.49
CA HIS A 165 -0.73 8.11 19.43
C HIS A 165 -1.24 7.79 18.04
N VAL A 166 -1.40 6.50 17.73
CA VAL A 166 -1.99 6.02 16.48
C VAL A 166 -3.20 5.14 16.76
N TRP A 167 -4.36 5.53 16.26
CA TRP A 167 -5.56 4.69 16.19
C TRP A 167 -5.47 3.84 14.93
N VAL A 168 -5.59 2.54 15.08
CA VAL A 168 -5.44 1.59 13.95
C VAL A 168 -6.76 0.87 13.76
N ASP A 169 -7.45 1.12 12.63
CA ASP A 169 -8.59 0.30 12.21
C ASP A 169 -8.16 -1.14 11.98
N GLU A 170 -8.93 -2.12 12.48
CA GLU A 170 -8.63 -3.56 12.26
C GLU A 170 -8.65 -3.92 10.77
N THR A 171 -9.45 -3.24 9.98
CA THR A 171 -9.59 -3.36 8.52
C THR A 171 -10.19 -4.69 8.08
N ARG A 172 -11.52 -4.82 8.20
CA ARG A 172 -12.23 -5.96 7.61
C ARG A 172 -12.11 -5.94 6.07
N PRO A 173 -12.20 -7.12 5.36
CA PRO A 173 -12.34 -8.47 5.93
C PRO A 173 -11.02 -9.14 6.33
N LEU A 174 -9.86 -8.77 5.72
CA LEU A 174 -8.58 -9.49 5.87
C LEU A 174 -7.71 -9.02 7.04
N LEU A 175 -8.18 -8.03 7.80
CA LEU A 175 -7.57 -7.54 9.04
C LEU A 175 -6.12 -7.04 8.87
N GLN A 176 -5.82 -6.33 7.77
CA GLN A 176 -4.47 -5.79 7.52
C GLN A 176 -4.04 -4.81 8.63
N GLY A 177 -4.98 -4.03 9.17
CA GLY A 177 -4.69 -3.14 10.30
C GLY A 177 -4.31 -3.93 11.55
N ALA A 178 -5.11 -4.90 11.94
CA ALA A 178 -4.87 -5.73 13.11
C ALA A 178 -3.61 -6.60 12.98
N ARG A 179 -3.42 -7.20 11.80
CA ARG A 179 -2.38 -8.22 11.60
C ARG A 179 -1.02 -7.63 11.22
N ILE A 180 -1.01 -6.53 10.49
CA ILE A 180 0.22 -6.02 9.88
C ILE A 180 0.54 -4.61 10.40
N THR A 181 -0.38 -3.66 10.37
CA THR A 181 -0.11 -2.30 10.85
C THR A 181 0.22 -2.27 12.33
N ALA A 182 -0.57 -2.95 13.16
CA ALA A 182 -0.31 -3.04 14.59
C ALA A 182 1.05 -3.72 14.87
N TRP A 183 1.39 -4.77 14.10
CA TRP A 183 2.68 -5.46 14.20
C TRP A 183 3.86 -4.56 13.83
N GLU A 184 3.75 -3.76 12.76
CA GLU A 184 4.80 -2.80 12.37
C GLU A 184 4.96 -1.69 13.41
N LEU A 185 3.86 -1.06 13.85
CA LEU A 185 3.91 0.02 14.85
C LEU A 185 4.47 -0.46 16.19
N GLN A 186 4.12 -1.68 16.61
CA GLN A 186 4.68 -2.28 17.83
C GLN A 186 6.21 -2.43 17.73
N ARG A 187 6.72 -2.92 16.60
CA ARG A 187 8.17 -3.05 16.37
C ARG A 187 8.89 -1.70 16.28
N LEU A 188 8.19 -0.70 15.76
CA LEU A 188 8.70 0.67 15.69
C LEU A 188 8.65 1.41 17.03
N GLY A 189 8.03 0.82 18.08
CA GLY A 189 7.86 1.47 19.38
C GLY A 189 6.91 2.67 19.34
N ILE A 190 6.02 2.76 18.33
CA ILE A 190 5.06 3.86 18.18
C ILE A 190 3.80 3.52 18.98
N PRO A 191 3.36 4.38 19.93
CA PRO A 191 2.16 4.16 20.72
C PRO A 191 0.92 4.03 19.84
N MET A 192 0.16 2.94 20.02
CA MET A 192 -1.03 2.71 19.21
C MET A 192 -2.13 1.98 19.98
N THR A 193 -3.37 2.10 19.49
CA THR A 193 -4.50 1.29 19.92
C THR A 193 -5.22 0.73 18.70
N LEU A 194 -5.39 -0.59 18.67
CA LEU A 194 -6.20 -1.27 17.68
C LEU A 194 -7.69 -1.09 18.00
N ILE A 195 -8.49 -0.75 17.01
CA ILE A 195 -9.93 -0.53 17.13
C ILE A 195 -10.71 -1.31 16.07
N PRO A 196 -11.98 -1.69 16.36
CA PRO A 196 -12.91 -2.09 15.30
C PRO A 196 -13.12 -0.94 14.32
N ASP A 197 -13.27 -1.23 13.02
CA ASP A 197 -13.44 -0.19 11.98
C ASP A 197 -14.57 0.81 12.30
N VAL A 198 -15.67 0.30 12.86
CA VAL A 198 -16.83 1.13 13.22
C VAL A 198 -16.57 2.10 14.37
N ARG A 199 -15.52 1.91 15.18
CA ARG A 199 -15.17 2.82 16.29
C ARG A 199 -14.58 4.15 15.78
N ALA A 200 -14.03 4.19 14.59
CA ALA A 200 -13.42 5.39 14.00
C ALA A 200 -14.36 6.61 14.07
N GLY A 201 -15.65 6.41 13.73
CA GLY A 201 -16.63 7.49 13.73
C GLY A 201 -16.83 8.15 15.11
N SER A 202 -16.91 7.36 16.17
CA SER A 202 -17.07 7.91 17.52
C SER A 202 -15.77 8.55 18.06
N LEU A 203 -14.58 8.05 17.66
CA LEU A 203 -13.32 8.72 18.01
C LEU A 203 -13.20 10.11 17.36
N LEU A 204 -13.63 10.23 16.10
CA LEU A 204 -13.70 11.52 15.41
C LEU A 204 -14.68 12.47 16.12
N ALA A 205 -15.87 11.99 16.49
CA ALA A 205 -16.89 12.74 17.22
C ALA A 205 -16.41 13.19 18.62
N GLU A 206 -15.61 12.39 19.29
CA GLU A 206 -15.00 12.66 20.59
C GLU A 206 -13.77 13.59 20.51
N GLY A 207 -13.36 14.01 19.29
CA GLY A 207 -12.18 14.86 19.10
C GLY A 207 -10.88 14.13 19.48
N GLN A 208 -10.82 12.81 19.34
CA GLN A 208 -9.64 11.99 19.67
C GLN A 208 -8.70 11.78 18.49
N VAL A 209 -8.99 12.36 17.33
CA VAL A 209 -8.20 12.24 16.09
C VAL A 209 -7.89 13.63 15.56
N ASP A 210 -6.63 13.91 15.33
CA ASP A 210 -6.17 15.20 14.81
C ASP A 210 -5.96 15.17 13.29
N VAL A 211 -5.69 13.99 12.73
CA VAL A 211 -5.53 13.76 11.30
C VAL A 211 -5.75 12.27 10.95
N VAL A 212 -6.38 12.03 9.80
CA VAL A 212 -6.45 10.69 9.19
C VAL A 212 -5.36 10.58 8.14
N VAL A 213 -4.54 9.52 8.18
CA VAL A 213 -3.47 9.26 7.20
C VAL A 213 -3.64 7.84 6.66
N VAL A 214 -3.88 7.70 5.36
CA VAL A 214 -4.08 6.43 4.67
C VAL A 214 -3.17 6.31 3.45
N GLY A 215 -2.96 5.08 2.96
CA GLY A 215 -2.33 4.84 1.67
C GLY A 215 -3.30 4.99 0.50
N ALA A 216 -2.87 4.57 -0.68
CA ALA A 216 -3.72 4.43 -1.86
C ALA A 216 -3.28 3.22 -2.70
N ASP A 217 -4.25 2.57 -3.34
CA ASP A 217 -4.01 1.55 -4.37
C ASP A 217 -3.98 2.19 -5.77
N ARG A 218 -4.72 3.31 -5.97
CA ARG A 218 -4.66 4.15 -7.18
C ARG A 218 -5.21 5.54 -6.90
N VAL A 219 -4.60 6.55 -7.51
CA VAL A 219 -5.10 7.94 -7.51
C VAL A 219 -5.38 8.33 -8.95
N ALA A 220 -6.63 8.70 -9.27
CA ALA A 220 -7.04 9.16 -10.59
C ALA A 220 -6.56 10.60 -10.87
N ALA A 221 -6.57 11.00 -12.14
CA ALA A 221 -6.12 12.33 -12.57
C ALA A 221 -6.87 13.48 -11.89
N ASN A 222 -8.15 13.29 -11.56
CA ASN A 222 -8.97 14.30 -10.86
C ASN A 222 -8.73 14.32 -9.34
N GLY A 223 -7.90 13.41 -8.80
CA GLY A 223 -7.60 13.30 -7.37
C GLY A 223 -8.51 12.36 -6.58
N ASP A 224 -9.44 11.66 -7.24
CA ASP A 224 -10.19 10.56 -6.60
C ASP A 224 -9.24 9.41 -6.24
N VAL A 225 -9.48 8.78 -5.10
CA VAL A 225 -8.58 7.78 -4.54
C VAL A 225 -9.28 6.45 -4.37
N ALA A 226 -8.79 5.40 -5.02
CA ALA A 226 -9.14 4.03 -4.68
C ALA A 226 -8.18 3.50 -3.61
N ASN A 227 -8.73 3.00 -2.52
CA ASN A 227 -8.00 2.37 -1.43
C ASN A 227 -8.83 1.27 -0.78
N LYS A 228 -8.24 0.56 0.19
CA LYS A 228 -8.90 -0.53 0.91
C LYS A 228 -10.32 -0.12 1.34
N VAL A 229 -11.29 -1.01 1.09
CA VAL A 229 -12.69 -0.81 1.49
C VAL A 229 -12.79 -0.36 2.96
N GLY A 230 -13.60 0.65 3.22
CA GLY A 230 -13.67 1.37 4.50
C GLY A 230 -13.00 2.76 4.48
N THR A 231 -12.20 3.06 3.45
CA THR A 231 -11.55 4.35 3.29
C THR A 231 -12.56 5.47 2.98
N TYR A 232 -13.54 5.20 2.11
CA TYR A 232 -14.58 6.18 1.77
C TYR A 232 -15.44 6.60 2.97
N PRO A 233 -16.07 5.69 3.74
CA PRO A 233 -16.82 6.09 4.92
C PRO A 233 -15.96 6.80 5.97
N LEU A 234 -14.68 6.43 6.11
CA LEU A 234 -13.75 7.13 7.00
C LEU A 234 -13.50 8.56 6.53
N ALA A 235 -13.32 8.81 5.23
CA ALA A 235 -13.16 10.15 4.67
C ALA A 235 -14.41 11.02 4.85
N VAL A 236 -15.61 10.44 4.68
CA VAL A 236 -16.89 11.12 4.95
C VAL A 236 -16.99 11.54 6.41
N LEU A 237 -16.65 10.65 7.34
CA LEU A 237 -16.67 10.94 8.78
C LEU A 237 -15.62 11.99 9.16
N ALA A 238 -14.41 11.90 8.60
CA ALA A 238 -13.36 12.90 8.82
C ALA A 238 -13.82 14.30 8.35
N ALA A 239 -14.40 14.40 7.15
CA ALA A 239 -14.94 15.64 6.62
C ALA A 239 -16.09 16.19 7.48
N HIS A 240 -17.01 15.33 7.96
CA HIS A 240 -18.12 15.72 8.83
C HIS A 240 -17.62 16.33 10.16
N HIS A 241 -16.53 15.82 10.70
CA HIS A 241 -15.94 16.28 11.96
C HIS A 241 -14.83 17.33 11.77
N GLY A 242 -14.55 17.77 10.53
CA GLY A 242 -13.52 18.77 10.24
C GLY A 242 -12.08 18.28 10.44
N VAL A 243 -11.85 16.97 10.43
CA VAL A 243 -10.53 16.36 10.59
C VAL A 243 -9.86 16.22 9.22
N PRO A 244 -8.61 16.68 9.03
CA PRO A 244 -7.89 16.52 7.78
C PRO A 244 -7.75 15.06 7.37
N PHE A 245 -7.98 14.77 6.07
CA PHE A 245 -7.83 13.45 5.47
C PHE A 245 -6.67 13.46 4.46
N VAL A 246 -5.56 12.81 4.80
CA VAL A 246 -4.30 12.82 4.05
C VAL A 246 -4.07 11.46 3.40
N VAL A 247 -3.80 11.47 2.11
CA VAL A 247 -3.50 10.27 1.30
C VAL A 247 -2.01 10.24 0.97
N ALA A 248 -1.34 9.16 1.32
CA ALA A 248 0.07 8.91 1.07
C ALA A 248 0.24 7.96 -0.13
N ALA A 249 0.67 8.49 -1.27
CA ALA A 249 0.78 7.73 -2.52
C ALA A 249 2.03 8.17 -3.31
N PRO A 250 2.97 7.27 -3.63
CA PRO A 250 4.07 7.62 -4.53
C PRO A 250 3.52 7.95 -5.92
N THR A 251 4.26 8.72 -6.71
CA THR A 251 3.84 9.11 -8.07
C THR A 251 3.54 7.92 -8.97
N SER A 252 4.17 6.77 -8.73
CA SER A 252 3.88 5.50 -9.44
C SER A 252 2.47 4.94 -9.16
N THR A 253 1.78 5.43 -8.13
CA THR A 253 0.40 5.08 -7.80
C THR A 253 -0.61 6.08 -8.39
N VAL A 254 -0.13 7.24 -8.89
CA VAL A 254 -0.95 8.23 -9.58
C VAL A 254 -1.11 7.83 -11.04
N ASP A 255 -2.34 7.59 -11.45
CA ASP A 255 -2.69 7.18 -12.81
C ASP A 255 -3.33 8.37 -13.56
N LEU A 256 -2.49 9.16 -14.24
CA LEU A 256 -2.96 10.30 -15.03
C LEU A 256 -3.76 9.90 -16.29
N ALA A 257 -3.70 8.62 -16.71
CA ALA A 257 -4.49 8.10 -17.81
C ALA A 257 -5.92 7.71 -17.38
N CYS A 258 -6.17 7.58 -16.07
CA CYS A 258 -7.48 7.34 -15.49
C CYS A 258 -8.14 8.68 -15.11
N PRO A 259 -9.18 9.16 -15.82
CA PRO A 259 -9.71 10.50 -15.62
C PRO A 259 -10.33 10.72 -14.23
N THR A 260 -11.13 9.76 -13.77
CA THR A 260 -11.91 9.86 -12.53
C THR A 260 -11.93 8.55 -11.75
N GLY A 261 -12.36 8.60 -10.49
CA GLY A 261 -12.54 7.41 -9.66
C GLY A 261 -13.57 6.42 -10.21
N ALA A 262 -14.54 6.88 -10.99
CA ALA A 262 -15.53 6.01 -11.64
C ALA A 262 -14.92 5.11 -12.73
N ASP A 263 -13.76 5.51 -13.26
CA ASP A 263 -13.04 4.76 -14.29
C ASP A 263 -12.07 3.73 -13.69
N ILE A 264 -11.90 3.72 -12.35
CA ILE A 264 -11.02 2.76 -11.66
C ILE A 264 -11.72 1.41 -11.57
N PRO A 265 -11.16 0.32 -12.15
CA PRO A 265 -11.72 -1.01 -11.99
C PRO A 265 -11.53 -1.50 -10.54
N ILE A 266 -12.64 -1.83 -9.87
CA ILE A 266 -12.63 -2.31 -8.50
C ILE A 266 -12.59 -3.84 -8.48
N GLU A 267 -11.58 -4.40 -7.82
CA GLU A 267 -11.39 -5.83 -7.67
C GLU A 267 -12.48 -6.46 -6.79
N ARG A 268 -13.15 -7.49 -7.34
CA ARG A 268 -14.03 -8.37 -6.56
C ARG A 268 -13.25 -9.58 -6.07
N ARG A 269 -13.38 -9.88 -4.80
CA ARG A 269 -12.67 -10.99 -4.16
C ARG A 269 -13.66 -12.05 -3.67
N ALA A 270 -13.12 -13.20 -3.24
CA ALA A 270 -13.94 -14.30 -2.75
C ALA A 270 -14.79 -13.88 -1.54
N SER A 271 -16.07 -14.23 -1.57
CA SER A 271 -17.00 -13.98 -0.46
C SER A 271 -16.59 -14.70 0.84
N SER A 272 -15.82 -15.80 0.73
CA SER A 272 -15.25 -16.50 1.88
C SER A 272 -14.43 -15.58 2.80
N GLU A 273 -13.74 -14.58 2.26
CA GLU A 273 -12.99 -13.61 3.06
C GLU A 273 -13.88 -12.80 4.01
N VAL A 274 -15.17 -12.61 3.65
CA VAL A 274 -16.15 -11.89 4.48
C VAL A 274 -16.80 -12.82 5.49
N VAL A 275 -17.22 -14.02 5.06
CA VAL A 275 -18.00 -14.96 5.87
C VAL A 275 -17.14 -15.88 6.73
N GLU A 276 -15.82 -15.82 6.58
CA GLU A 276 -14.89 -16.63 7.37
C GLU A 276 -13.81 -15.74 8.02
N LEU A 277 -13.35 -16.16 9.18
CA LEU A 277 -12.26 -15.50 9.89
C LEU A 277 -11.38 -16.57 10.56
N ALA A 278 -10.08 -16.54 10.28
CA ALA A 278 -9.11 -17.49 10.82
C ALA A 278 -9.53 -18.96 10.64
N GLY A 279 -10.07 -19.31 9.45
CA GLY A 279 -10.54 -20.65 9.13
C GLY A 279 -11.89 -21.04 9.76
N ARG A 280 -12.55 -20.13 10.46
CA ARG A 280 -13.89 -20.36 11.06
C ARG A 280 -14.94 -19.56 10.32
N ARG A 281 -16.03 -20.24 9.96
CA ARG A 281 -17.19 -19.58 9.37
C ARG A 281 -17.92 -18.75 10.43
N LEU A 282 -18.24 -17.49 10.08
CA LEU A 282 -18.96 -16.53 10.94
C LEU A 282 -20.43 -16.39 10.56
N ALA A 283 -20.77 -16.62 9.29
CA ALA A 283 -22.13 -16.49 8.79
C ALA A 283 -22.80 -17.85 8.59
N PRO A 284 -24.14 -17.95 8.63
CA PRO A 284 -24.85 -19.19 8.31
C PRO A 284 -24.49 -19.73 6.92
N ALA A 285 -24.60 -21.05 6.74
CA ALA A 285 -24.40 -21.66 5.43
C ALA A 285 -25.41 -21.12 4.42
N GLY A 286 -24.97 -20.88 3.18
CA GLY A 286 -25.82 -20.35 2.10
C GLY A 286 -26.04 -18.84 2.10
N VAL A 287 -25.51 -18.09 3.08
CA VAL A 287 -25.54 -16.62 3.05
C VAL A 287 -24.63 -16.12 1.92
N GLU A 288 -25.18 -15.30 1.03
CA GLU A 288 -24.40 -14.56 0.03
C GLU A 288 -23.64 -13.41 0.69
N ALA A 289 -22.41 -13.14 0.24
CA ALA A 289 -21.63 -12.02 0.68
C ALA A 289 -20.95 -11.33 -0.50
N GLU A 290 -21.02 -10.01 -0.54
CA GLU A 290 -20.29 -9.19 -1.46
C GLU A 290 -18.93 -8.81 -0.84
N ASN A 291 -17.86 -8.90 -1.63
CA ASN A 291 -16.52 -8.53 -1.21
C ASN A 291 -15.84 -7.68 -2.29
N LEU A 292 -15.90 -6.37 -2.13
CA LEU A 292 -15.09 -5.42 -2.88
C LEU A 292 -13.79 -5.17 -2.13
N ALA A 293 -12.67 -5.27 -2.83
CA ALA A 293 -11.35 -5.06 -2.21
C ALA A 293 -11.13 -3.58 -1.83
N PHE A 294 -11.68 -2.66 -2.63
CA PHE A 294 -11.43 -1.23 -2.55
C PHE A 294 -12.74 -0.46 -2.64
N ASP A 295 -12.74 0.76 -2.10
CA ASP A 295 -13.74 1.78 -2.37
C ASP A 295 -13.07 3.03 -2.94
N VAL A 296 -13.89 3.94 -3.49
CA VAL A 296 -13.40 5.18 -4.10
C VAL A 296 -13.80 6.36 -3.23
N THR A 297 -12.80 7.11 -2.79
CA THR A 297 -12.96 8.37 -2.07
C THR A 297 -12.89 9.53 -3.06
N PRO A 298 -13.96 10.34 -3.18
CA PRO A 298 -13.94 11.54 -4.02
C PRO A 298 -12.87 12.55 -3.57
N ALA A 299 -12.21 13.20 -4.53
CA ALA A 299 -11.18 14.20 -4.30
C ALA A 299 -11.62 15.34 -3.36
N ALA A 300 -12.91 15.68 -3.35
CA ALA A 300 -13.48 16.70 -2.46
C ALA A 300 -13.37 16.37 -0.97
N LEU A 301 -13.20 15.10 -0.62
CA LEU A 301 -13.01 14.63 0.76
C LEU A 301 -11.52 14.52 1.15
N VAL A 302 -10.61 14.67 0.20
CA VAL A 302 -9.16 14.55 0.41
C VAL A 302 -8.57 15.94 0.70
N THR A 303 -7.91 16.10 1.82
CA THR A 303 -7.25 17.35 2.20
C THR A 303 -5.93 17.53 1.45
N ALA A 304 -5.19 16.46 1.27
CA ALA A 304 -3.92 16.46 0.55
C ALA A 304 -3.55 15.05 0.06
N VAL A 305 -2.89 14.98 -1.09
CA VAL A 305 -2.17 13.80 -1.56
C VAL A 305 -0.68 14.08 -1.43
N VAL A 306 0.02 13.23 -0.68
CA VAL A 306 1.46 13.34 -0.42
C VAL A 306 2.19 12.35 -1.30
N THR A 307 3.18 12.86 -2.05
CA THR A 307 4.08 12.06 -2.89
C THR A 307 5.53 12.29 -2.46
N GLU A 308 6.45 11.55 -3.03
CA GLU A 308 7.90 11.77 -2.88
C GLU A 308 8.38 13.10 -3.49
N GLU A 309 7.58 13.72 -4.35
CA GLU A 309 7.87 14.99 -5.01
C GLU A 309 7.19 16.20 -4.33
N GLY A 310 6.44 15.95 -3.25
CA GLY A 310 5.77 16.98 -2.47
C GLY A 310 4.29 16.72 -2.22
N VAL A 311 3.59 17.77 -1.82
CA VAL A 311 2.18 17.72 -1.42
C VAL A 311 1.30 18.34 -2.51
N ALA A 312 0.33 17.56 -3.00
CA ALA A 312 -0.76 18.05 -3.85
C ALA A 312 -1.96 18.44 -2.98
N ARG A 313 -2.58 19.58 -3.32
CA ARG A 313 -3.86 20.06 -2.78
C ARG A 313 -4.76 20.44 -3.96
N ALA A 314 -6.05 20.55 -3.72
CA ALA A 314 -6.98 21.01 -4.74
C ALA A 314 -6.58 22.38 -5.33
N PRO A 315 -6.72 22.59 -6.65
CA PRO A 315 -7.23 21.64 -7.64
C PRO A 315 -6.20 20.54 -7.97
N TYR A 316 -6.63 19.29 -7.85
CA TYR A 316 -5.74 18.11 -7.97
C TYR A 316 -5.19 17.84 -9.37
N PRO A 317 -5.95 18.04 -10.49
CA PRO A 317 -5.46 17.67 -11.82
C PRO A 317 -4.10 18.29 -12.15
N GLU A 318 -3.98 19.62 -11.95
CA GLU A 318 -2.73 20.34 -12.22
C GLU A 318 -1.65 20.02 -11.19
N ALA A 319 -2.04 19.89 -9.91
CA ALA A 319 -1.09 19.61 -8.83
C ALA A 319 -0.44 18.23 -9.00
N LEU A 320 -1.25 17.18 -9.26
CA LEU A 320 -0.76 15.81 -9.48
C LEU A 320 0.07 15.71 -10.76
N ALA A 321 -0.41 16.30 -11.89
CA ALA A 321 0.34 16.29 -13.14
C ALA A 321 1.71 16.96 -12.99
N ARG A 322 1.84 18.03 -12.21
CA ARG A 322 3.10 18.69 -11.92
C ARG A 322 4.06 17.80 -11.12
N LEU A 323 3.59 17.10 -10.08
CA LEU A 323 4.42 16.21 -9.28
C LEU A 323 4.87 14.99 -10.08
N CYS A 324 3.99 14.40 -10.89
CA CYS A 324 4.37 13.28 -11.77
C CYS A 324 5.41 13.67 -12.83
N ARG A 325 5.34 14.91 -13.38
CA ARG A 325 6.41 15.39 -14.30
C ARG A 325 7.76 15.51 -13.59
N ARG A 326 7.80 16.08 -12.38
CA ARG A 326 9.06 16.15 -11.60
C ARG A 326 9.67 14.78 -11.36
N ALA A 327 8.86 13.79 -11.01
CA ALA A 327 9.31 12.42 -10.83
C ALA A 327 9.89 11.80 -12.10
N ALA A 328 9.37 12.17 -13.28
CA ALA A 328 9.86 11.69 -14.58
C ALA A 328 11.17 12.37 -15.03
N GLU A 329 11.38 13.62 -14.62
CA GLU A 329 12.60 14.39 -14.95
C GLU A 329 13.82 13.97 -14.08
N GLY A 330 13.55 13.24 -12.96
CA GLY A 330 14.59 12.84 -12.02
C GLY A 330 15.11 14.00 -11.16
N PRO A 331 15.89 13.71 -10.11
CA PRO A 331 16.52 14.72 -9.29
C PRO A 331 17.67 15.45 -10.02
#